data_9885a85a1e2b24627bd3c97e9ffe1ad9
#
_entry.id   9885a85a1e2b24627bd3c97e9ffe1ad9
#
_cell.length_a   1.000
_cell.length_b   1.000
_cell.length_c   1.000
_cell.angle_alpha   90.00
_cell.angle_beta   90.00
_cell.angle_gamma   90.00
#
_symmetry.space_group_name_H-M   'P 1'
#
loop_
_entity.id
_entity.type
_entity.pdbx_description
1 polymer ?
#
loop_
_entity_poly.entity_id
_entity_poly.type
_entity_poly.pdbx_seq_one_letter_code
_entity_poly.pdbx_strand_id
1 'polypeptide(L)'
;MDVKLWGALLRACEMSGALSSLLEQTVQYAGERKQFGKPIGKFQAIQQQLAVLSTHVAAANVAAAHACAAADKYGEKGSARFEIAVAKIRADEAANLATGIAHQVHGAIGFTYEHSLHFATRRLWSWRAEFGSGRDWAKELGHAAIERGGEALWPFVTAR
;
A
#
# COMPACT_ATOMS: atom_id res chain seq x y z
N MET A 1 17.93 -13.16 -13.94
CA MET A 1 17.18 -12.10 -13.19
C MET A 1 15.68 -12.36 -13.33
N ASP A 2 14.96 -12.50 -12.23
CA ASP A 2 13.49 -12.67 -12.23
C ASP A 2 12.83 -11.28 -12.39
N VAL A 3 12.46 -10.92 -13.61
CA VAL A 3 11.84 -9.61 -13.95
C VAL A 3 10.55 -9.38 -13.19
N LYS A 4 9.73 -10.44 -12.97
CA LYS A 4 8.48 -10.32 -12.19
C LYS A 4 8.76 -9.93 -10.74
N LEU A 5 9.75 -10.58 -10.13
CA LEU A 5 10.11 -10.33 -8.72
C LEU A 5 10.62 -8.89 -8.52
N TRP A 6 11.60 -8.50 -9.31
CA TRP A 6 12.20 -7.16 -9.19
C TRP A 6 11.25 -6.04 -9.61
N GLY A 7 10.42 -6.31 -10.63
CA GLY A 7 9.35 -5.40 -11.01
C GLY A 7 8.30 -5.21 -9.91
N ALA A 8 7.97 -6.30 -9.18
CA ALA A 8 7.06 -6.22 -8.03
C ALA A 8 7.65 -5.37 -6.89
N LEU A 9 8.96 -5.50 -6.60
CA LEU A 9 9.64 -4.66 -5.62
C LEU A 9 9.56 -3.18 -6.00
N LEU A 10 9.95 -2.84 -7.23
CA LEU A 10 9.90 -1.46 -7.70
C LEU A 10 8.49 -0.88 -7.63
N ARG A 11 7.48 -1.66 -8.05
CA ARG A 11 6.08 -1.21 -7.96
C ARG A 11 5.59 -1.06 -6.53
N ALA A 12 6.00 -1.93 -5.61
CA ALA A 12 5.65 -1.78 -4.20
C ALA A 12 6.25 -0.48 -3.61
N CYS A 13 7.48 -0.13 -3.97
CA CYS A 13 8.12 1.12 -3.56
C CYS A 13 7.42 2.36 -4.14
N GLU A 14 7.11 2.35 -5.43
CA GLU A 14 6.39 3.45 -6.07
C GLU A 14 4.98 3.63 -5.50
N MET A 15 4.27 2.53 -5.27
CA MET A 15 2.95 2.55 -4.62
C MET A 15 3.03 3.09 -3.19
N SER A 16 4.06 2.73 -2.43
CA SER A 16 4.33 3.25 -1.09
C SER A 16 4.49 4.78 -1.09
N GLY A 17 5.27 5.32 -2.02
CA GLY A 17 5.42 6.77 -2.21
C GLY A 17 4.11 7.47 -2.60
N ALA A 18 3.36 6.91 -3.55
CA ALA A 18 2.08 7.44 -3.97
C ALA A 18 1.02 7.41 -2.85
N LEU A 19 1.01 6.35 -2.02
CA LEU A 19 0.15 6.23 -0.84
C LEU A 19 0.48 7.29 0.22
N SER A 20 1.76 7.56 0.46
CA SER A 20 2.19 8.61 1.38
C SER A 20 1.74 9.99 0.91
N SER A 21 1.94 10.30 -0.36
CA SER A 21 1.47 11.57 -0.95
C SER A 21 -0.06 11.71 -0.90
N LEU A 22 -0.78 10.62 -1.16
CA LEU A 22 -2.24 10.60 -1.08
C LEU A 22 -2.74 10.84 0.36
N LEU A 23 -2.09 10.26 1.36
CA LEU A 23 -2.39 10.49 2.77
C LEU A 23 -2.17 11.95 3.14
N GLU A 24 -1.00 12.53 2.79
CA GLU A 24 -0.67 13.93 3.07
C GLU A 24 -1.70 14.87 2.47
N GLN A 25 -2.04 14.72 1.19
CA GLN A 25 -3.05 15.53 0.52
C GLN A 25 -4.42 15.42 1.19
N THR A 26 -4.80 14.20 1.60
CA THR A 26 -6.11 13.95 2.22
C THR A 26 -6.20 14.57 3.61
N VAL A 27 -5.14 14.48 4.41
CA VAL A 27 -5.06 15.10 5.74
C VAL A 27 -5.09 16.62 5.63
N GLN A 28 -4.31 17.19 4.71
CA GLN A 28 -4.29 18.62 4.45
C GLN A 28 -5.69 19.12 4.05
N TYR A 29 -6.31 18.49 3.08
CA TYR A 29 -7.66 18.85 2.62
C TYR A 29 -8.69 18.80 3.76
N ALA A 30 -8.65 17.76 4.59
CA ALA A 30 -9.54 17.64 5.75
C ALA A 30 -9.34 18.76 6.79
N GLY A 31 -8.11 19.28 6.90
CA GLY A 31 -7.79 20.42 7.78
C GLY A 31 -8.25 21.77 7.23
N GLU A 32 -8.26 21.94 5.91
CA GLU A 32 -8.57 23.20 5.23
C GLU A 32 -10.05 23.34 4.87
N ARG A 33 -10.69 22.27 4.39
CA ARG A 33 -12.08 22.27 3.93
C ARG A 33 -13.03 22.47 5.09
N LYS A 34 -13.81 23.55 5.04
CA LYS A 34 -14.82 23.87 6.06
C LYS A 34 -16.22 23.47 5.60
N GLN A 35 -16.97 22.83 6.49
CA GLN A 35 -18.39 22.52 6.36
C GLN A 35 -19.03 22.63 7.75
N PHE A 36 -20.28 23.08 7.81
CA PHE A 36 -21.00 23.26 9.08
C PHE A 36 -20.21 24.11 10.10
N GLY A 37 -19.54 25.16 9.62
CA GLY A 37 -18.81 26.14 10.44
C GLY A 37 -17.43 25.71 10.96
N LYS A 38 -16.93 24.50 10.60
CA LYS A 38 -15.61 24.00 11.05
C LYS A 38 -14.92 23.15 9.99
N PRO A 39 -13.58 22.93 10.09
CA PRO A 39 -12.86 21.98 9.21
C PRO A 39 -13.47 20.59 9.28
N ILE A 40 -13.55 19.90 8.14
CA ILE A 40 -14.15 18.56 8.09
C ILE A 40 -13.34 17.52 8.91
N GLY A 41 -12.05 17.71 9.11
CA GLY A 41 -11.21 16.91 10.00
C GLY A 41 -11.58 16.98 11.48
N LYS A 42 -12.51 17.87 11.88
CA LYS A 42 -13.07 17.91 13.23
C LYS A 42 -14.26 16.96 13.44
N PHE A 43 -14.72 16.28 12.38
CA PHE A 43 -15.79 15.28 12.48
C PHE A 43 -15.21 13.90 12.75
N GLN A 44 -15.77 13.17 13.72
CA GLN A 44 -15.28 11.83 14.11
C GLN A 44 -15.23 10.85 12.94
N ALA A 45 -16.22 10.88 12.04
CA ALA A 45 -16.25 9.99 10.87
C ALA A 45 -15.04 10.21 9.96
N ILE A 46 -14.62 11.45 9.75
CA ILE A 46 -13.43 11.79 8.97
C ILE A 46 -12.16 11.36 9.72
N GLN A 47 -12.08 11.62 11.04
CA GLN A 47 -10.95 11.21 11.86
C GLN A 47 -10.72 9.70 11.82
N GLN A 48 -11.79 8.91 11.93
CA GLN A 48 -11.72 7.45 11.83
C GLN A 48 -11.23 6.99 10.45
N GLN A 49 -11.73 7.58 9.37
CA GLN A 49 -11.26 7.25 8.02
C GLN A 49 -9.78 7.60 7.82
N LEU A 50 -9.34 8.76 8.30
CA LEU A 50 -7.93 9.15 8.24
C LEU A 50 -7.04 8.24 9.10
N ALA A 51 -7.50 7.77 10.24
CA ALA A 51 -6.77 6.80 11.06
C ALA A 51 -6.61 5.46 10.33
N VAL A 52 -7.68 4.94 9.71
CA VAL A 52 -7.60 3.71 8.88
C VAL A 52 -6.65 3.92 7.71
N LEU A 53 -6.77 5.03 6.99
CA LEU A 53 -5.87 5.37 5.88
C LEU A 53 -4.41 5.38 6.34
N SER A 54 -4.11 6.06 7.44
CA SER A 54 -2.75 6.19 7.99
C SER A 54 -2.14 4.84 8.36
N THR A 55 -2.91 3.93 8.97
CA THR A 55 -2.41 2.60 9.36
C THR A 55 -2.09 1.73 8.15
N HIS A 56 -2.90 1.77 7.09
CA HIS A 56 -2.62 1.04 5.86
C HIS A 56 -1.41 1.58 5.11
N VAL A 57 -1.27 2.91 5.04
CA VAL A 57 -0.09 3.55 4.43
C VAL A 57 1.17 3.22 5.22
N ALA A 58 1.14 3.31 6.55
CA ALA A 58 2.28 2.95 7.39
C ALA A 58 2.70 1.49 7.21
N ALA A 59 1.74 0.56 7.18
CA ALA A 59 2.04 -0.85 6.97
C ALA A 59 2.64 -1.13 5.59
N ALA A 60 2.16 -0.47 4.54
CA ALA A 60 2.72 -0.58 3.19
C ALA A 60 4.16 -0.03 3.13
N ASN A 61 4.42 1.12 3.76
CA ASN A 61 5.74 1.74 3.81
C ASN A 61 6.76 0.86 4.54
N VAL A 62 6.40 0.31 5.70
CA VAL A 62 7.27 -0.61 6.46
C VAL A 62 7.56 -1.87 5.64
N ALA A 63 6.54 -2.45 5.00
CA ALA A 63 6.73 -3.64 4.18
C ALA A 63 7.64 -3.38 2.96
N ALA A 64 7.48 -2.23 2.28
CA ALA A 64 8.34 -1.84 1.17
C ALA A 64 9.80 -1.62 1.61
N ALA A 65 10.01 -0.90 2.72
CA ALA A 65 11.35 -0.69 3.28
C ALA A 65 12.02 -2.01 3.68
N HIS A 66 11.27 -2.92 4.31
CA HIS A 66 11.78 -4.24 4.68
C HIS A 66 12.13 -5.09 3.45
N ALA A 67 11.31 -5.04 2.41
CA ALA A 67 11.61 -5.75 1.16
C ALA A 67 12.87 -5.21 0.47
N CYS A 68 13.12 -3.89 0.50
CA CYS A 68 14.37 -3.31 -0.01
C CYS A 68 15.58 -3.79 0.80
N ALA A 69 15.51 -3.75 2.14
CA ALA A 69 16.58 -4.23 3.00
C ALA A 69 16.88 -5.72 2.79
N ALA A 70 15.86 -6.54 2.60
CA ALA A 70 16.01 -7.95 2.27
C ALA A 70 16.64 -8.15 0.89
N ALA A 71 16.25 -7.35 -0.10
CA ALA A 71 16.84 -7.38 -1.44
C ALA A 71 18.33 -7.03 -1.41
N ASP A 72 18.73 -6.01 -0.65
CA ASP A 72 20.12 -5.63 -0.47
C ASP A 72 20.93 -6.74 0.22
N LYS A 73 20.34 -7.40 1.24
CA LYS A 73 21.01 -8.45 2.01
C LYS A 73 21.21 -9.74 1.22
N TYR A 74 20.21 -10.15 0.45
CA TYR A 74 20.18 -11.47 -0.18
C TYR A 74 20.46 -11.43 -1.68
N GLY A 75 20.32 -10.31 -2.34
CA GLY A 75 20.59 -10.11 -3.76
C GLY A 75 19.77 -11.02 -4.67
N GLU A 76 20.34 -11.34 -5.85
CA GLU A 76 19.69 -12.22 -6.83
C GLU A 76 19.55 -13.68 -6.38
N LYS A 77 20.28 -14.11 -5.37
CA LYS A 77 20.31 -15.51 -4.90
C LYS A 77 19.07 -15.94 -4.11
N GLY A 78 18.07 -15.09 -4.09
CA GLY A 78 16.71 -15.61 -4.09
C GLY A 78 15.96 -15.69 -2.79
N SER A 79 16.36 -15.07 -1.68
CA SER A 79 15.53 -15.18 -0.47
C SER A 79 14.67 -13.96 -0.12
N ALA A 80 14.77 -12.85 -0.85
CA ALA A 80 13.89 -11.68 -0.65
C ALA A 80 12.47 -11.87 -1.23
N ARG A 81 12.16 -13.02 -1.81
CA ARG A 81 10.86 -13.26 -2.47
C ARG A 81 9.67 -13.14 -1.51
N PHE A 82 9.82 -13.61 -0.28
CA PHE A 82 8.78 -13.48 0.73
C PHE A 82 8.50 -12.02 1.06
N GLU A 83 9.54 -11.25 1.35
CA GLU A 83 9.45 -9.84 1.74
C GLU A 83 8.87 -8.99 0.59
N ILE A 84 9.29 -9.25 -0.64
CA ILE A 84 8.76 -8.60 -1.85
C ILE A 84 7.28 -8.94 -2.05
N ALA A 85 6.90 -10.21 -1.88
CA ALA A 85 5.51 -10.63 -1.95
C ALA A 85 4.65 -9.93 -0.88
N VAL A 86 5.13 -9.88 0.37
CA VAL A 86 4.45 -9.17 1.46
C VAL A 86 4.29 -7.68 1.13
N ALA A 87 5.34 -7.02 0.63
CA ALA A 87 5.29 -5.62 0.25
C ALA A 87 4.26 -5.36 -0.86
N LYS A 88 4.23 -6.21 -1.89
CA LYS A 88 3.27 -6.07 -3.00
C LYS A 88 1.83 -6.31 -2.56
N ILE A 89 1.59 -7.29 -1.67
CA ILE A 89 0.27 -7.57 -1.08
C ILE A 89 -0.18 -6.36 -0.25
N ARG A 90 0.68 -5.86 0.65
CA ARG A 90 0.33 -4.73 1.54
C ARG A 90 0.08 -3.44 0.76
N ALA A 91 0.89 -3.16 -0.28
CA ALA A 91 0.68 -2.02 -1.16
C ALA A 91 -0.64 -2.12 -1.95
N ASP A 92 -1.01 -3.31 -2.43
CA ASP A 92 -2.27 -3.54 -3.15
C ASP A 92 -3.50 -3.35 -2.26
N GLU A 93 -3.48 -3.90 -1.05
CA GLU A 93 -4.55 -3.72 -0.06
C GLU A 93 -4.69 -2.25 0.36
N ALA A 94 -3.55 -1.60 0.66
CA ALA A 94 -3.53 -0.19 1.01
C ALA A 94 -4.07 0.68 -0.12
N ALA A 95 -3.69 0.44 -1.37
CA ALA A 95 -4.18 1.19 -2.52
C ALA A 95 -5.70 1.08 -2.69
N ASN A 96 -6.26 -0.11 -2.46
CA ASN A 96 -7.70 -0.33 -2.55
C ASN A 96 -8.49 0.51 -1.53
N LEU A 97 -8.05 0.50 -0.27
CA LEU A 97 -8.70 1.27 0.81
C LEU A 97 -8.40 2.77 0.70
N ALA A 98 -7.15 3.13 0.47
CA ALA A 98 -6.68 4.50 0.46
C ALA A 98 -7.36 5.34 -0.62
N THR A 99 -7.49 4.80 -1.85
CA THR A 99 -8.15 5.53 -2.95
C THR A 99 -9.61 5.81 -2.62
N GLY A 100 -10.34 4.82 -2.06
CA GLY A 100 -11.73 5.00 -1.64
C GLY A 100 -11.90 6.07 -0.56
N ILE A 101 -11.08 6.00 0.50
CA ILE A 101 -11.12 6.98 1.60
C ILE A 101 -10.76 8.38 1.10
N ALA A 102 -9.70 8.50 0.30
CA ALA A 102 -9.27 9.80 -0.22
C ALA A 102 -10.35 10.46 -1.07
N HIS A 103 -10.96 9.71 -1.99
CA HIS A 103 -12.08 10.22 -2.79
C HIS A 103 -13.31 10.57 -1.94
N GLN A 104 -13.62 9.77 -0.92
CA GLN A 104 -14.72 10.08 0.00
C GLN A 104 -14.48 11.38 0.78
N VAL A 105 -13.26 11.61 1.28
CA VAL A 105 -12.90 12.81 2.03
C VAL A 105 -12.91 14.06 1.14
N HIS A 106 -12.38 13.95 -0.08
CA HIS A 106 -12.35 15.08 -1.02
C HIS A 106 -13.73 15.39 -1.64
N GLY A 107 -14.61 14.38 -1.74
CA GLY A 107 -15.90 14.54 -2.39
C GLY A 107 -15.74 14.85 -3.88
N ALA A 108 -16.62 15.69 -4.43
CA ALA A 108 -16.69 15.97 -5.87
C ALA A 108 -15.36 16.49 -6.44
N ILE A 109 -14.61 17.32 -5.72
CA ILE A 109 -13.35 17.91 -6.21
C ILE A 109 -12.28 16.84 -6.48
N GLY A 110 -12.29 15.74 -5.73
CA GLY A 110 -11.35 14.62 -5.93
C GLY A 110 -11.49 13.90 -7.29
N PHE A 111 -12.60 14.13 -7.98
CA PHE A 111 -12.86 13.57 -9.32
C PHE A 111 -12.61 14.57 -10.45
N THR A 112 -12.27 15.81 -10.13
CA THR A 112 -12.01 16.85 -11.15
C THR A 112 -10.54 16.89 -11.55
N TYR A 113 -10.26 17.39 -12.75
CA TYR A 113 -8.90 17.63 -13.23
C TYR A 113 -8.19 18.80 -12.51
N GLU A 114 -8.94 19.64 -11.82
CA GLU A 114 -8.41 20.79 -11.07
C GLU A 114 -7.65 20.36 -9.80
N HIS A 115 -7.96 19.19 -9.26
CA HIS A 115 -7.28 18.64 -8.07
C HIS A 115 -6.31 17.53 -8.44
N SER A 116 -5.12 17.54 -7.82
CA SER A 116 -4.03 16.59 -8.13
C SER A 116 -4.26 15.14 -7.66
N LEU A 117 -5.30 14.88 -6.85
CA LEU A 117 -5.60 13.57 -6.27
C LEU A 117 -5.64 12.44 -7.31
N HIS A 118 -6.23 12.72 -8.48
CA HIS A 118 -6.37 11.72 -9.53
C HIS A 118 -5.04 11.21 -10.10
N PHE A 119 -3.95 11.96 -9.99
CA PHE A 119 -2.63 11.48 -10.42
C PHE A 119 -2.18 10.29 -9.57
N ALA A 120 -2.32 10.38 -8.25
CA ALA A 120 -1.98 9.30 -7.35
C ALA A 120 -2.95 8.11 -7.48
N THR A 121 -4.26 8.36 -7.45
CA THR A 121 -5.26 7.29 -7.44
C THR A 121 -5.25 6.47 -8.73
N ARG A 122 -5.13 7.12 -9.90
CA ARG A 122 -5.04 6.42 -11.19
C ARG A 122 -3.77 5.57 -11.32
N ARG A 123 -2.64 6.07 -10.84
CA ARG A 123 -1.38 5.31 -10.82
C ARG A 123 -1.45 4.11 -9.90
N LEU A 124 -1.97 4.29 -8.68
CA LEU A 124 -2.18 3.19 -7.75
C LEU A 124 -3.04 2.08 -8.36
N TRP A 125 -4.15 2.44 -9.04
CA TRP A 125 -5.00 1.47 -9.73
C TRP A 125 -4.28 0.74 -10.87
N SER A 126 -3.48 1.43 -11.68
CA SER A 126 -2.70 0.82 -12.75
C SER A 126 -1.62 -0.13 -12.19
N TRP A 127 -0.84 0.33 -11.23
CA TRP A 127 0.31 -0.39 -10.69
C TRP A 127 -0.05 -1.63 -9.88
N ARG A 128 -1.27 -1.72 -9.37
CA ARG A 128 -1.76 -2.90 -8.63
C ARG A 128 -1.61 -4.19 -9.42
N ALA A 129 -1.91 -4.17 -10.72
CA ALA A 129 -1.88 -5.36 -11.57
C ALA A 129 -0.48 -5.68 -12.11
N GLU A 130 0.43 -4.70 -12.14
CA GLU A 130 1.74 -4.86 -12.75
C GLU A 130 2.65 -5.78 -11.93
N PHE A 131 3.37 -6.66 -12.61
CA PHE A 131 4.26 -7.68 -12.05
C PHE A 131 3.57 -8.63 -11.05
N GLY A 132 2.31 -8.90 -11.27
CA GLY A 132 1.44 -9.69 -10.41
C GLY A 132 0.68 -8.81 -9.41
N SER A 133 -0.62 -9.08 -9.29
CA SER A 133 -1.48 -8.43 -8.29
C SER A 133 -1.17 -8.91 -6.88
N GLY A 134 -1.66 -8.17 -5.87
CA GLY A 134 -1.59 -8.62 -4.47
C GLY A 134 -2.22 -10.02 -4.27
N ARG A 135 -3.28 -10.32 -5.02
CA ARG A 135 -3.92 -11.63 -5.01
C ARG A 135 -3.00 -12.75 -5.53
N ASP A 136 -2.26 -12.49 -6.61
CA ASP A 136 -1.34 -13.48 -7.17
C ASP A 136 -0.21 -13.79 -6.19
N TRP A 137 0.36 -12.76 -5.58
CA TRP A 137 1.41 -12.91 -4.57
C TRP A 137 0.90 -13.56 -3.29
N ALA A 138 -0.32 -13.25 -2.84
CA ALA A 138 -0.94 -13.88 -1.68
C ALA A 138 -1.19 -15.37 -1.91
N LYS A 139 -1.62 -15.75 -3.11
CA LYS A 139 -1.76 -17.16 -3.50
C LYS A 139 -0.42 -17.90 -3.43
N GLU A 140 0.65 -17.30 -3.93
CA GLU A 140 1.99 -17.87 -3.89
C GLU A 140 2.49 -18.08 -2.45
N LEU A 141 2.33 -17.08 -1.57
CA LEU A 141 2.69 -17.21 -0.15
C LEU A 141 1.84 -18.24 0.58
N GLY A 142 0.54 -18.28 0.28
CA GLY A 142 -0.37 -19.27 0.86
C GLY A 142 0.03 -20.71 0.52
N HIS A 143 0.39 -20.98 -0.73
CA HIS A 143 0.92 -22.27 -1.13
C HIS A 143 2.21 -22.62 -0.37
N ALA A 144 3.16 -21.70 -0.34
CA ALA A 144 4.42 -21.90 0.38
C ALA A 144 4.23 -22.17 1.89
N ALA A 145 3.24 -21.54 2.51
CA ALA A 145 2.90 -21.76 3.92
C ALA A 145 2.29 -23.16 4.14
N ILE A 146 1.36 -23.57 3.27
CA ILE A 146 0.72 -24.91 3.34
C ILE A 146 1.75 -26.03 3.14
N GLU A 147 2.64 -25.90 2.15
CA GLU A 147 3.69 -26.88 1.89
C GLU A 147 4.66 -27.08 3.07
N ARG A 148 4.92 -26.03 3.84
CA ARG A 148 5.78 -26.10 5.04
C ARG A 148 5.08 -26.73 6.26
N GLY A 149 3.78 -26.70 6.32
CA GLY A 149 2.99 -27.18 7.45
C GLY A 149 2.91 -26.19 8.62
N GLY A 150 1.94 -26.42 9.51
CA GLY A 150 1.62 -25.48 10.60
C GLY A 150 2.75 -25.25 11.60
N GLU A 151 3.56 -26.27 11.90
CA GLU A 151 4.68 -26.14 12.84
C GLU A 151 5.80 -25.22 12.33
N ALA A 152 6.02 -25.18 11.02
CA ALA A 152 7.02 -24.32 10.39
C ALA A 152 6.51 -22.92 10.04
N LEU A 153 5.21 -22.64 10.21
CA LEU A 153 4.61 -21.37 9.81
C LEU A 153 5.22 -20.18 10.56
N TRP A 154 5.30 -20.27 11.89
CA TRP A 154 5.80 -19.15 12.70
C TRP A 154 7.28 -18.81 12.42
N PRO A 155 8.20 -19.78 12.40
CA PRO A 155 9.58 -19.53 11.92
C PRO A 155 9.64 -18.97 10.49
N PHE A 156 8.78 -19.44 9.59
CA PHE A 156 8.73 -18.95 8.21
C PHE A 156 8.38 -17.45 8.13
N VAL A 157 7.52 -16.97 9.01
CA VAL A 157 7.06 -15.57 9.04
C VAL A 157 8.04 -14.67 9.81
N THR A 158 8.67 -15.17 10.87
CA THR A 158 9.39 -14.32 11.85
C THR A 158 10.93 -14.43 11.81
N ALA A 159 11.49 -15.54 11.35
CA ALA A 159 12.94 -15.75 11.32
C ALA A 159 13.59 -15.22 10.03
N ARG A 160 13.49 -13.87 9.81
CA ARG A 160 13.88 -13.23 8.56
C ARG A 160 14.81 -12.04 8.75
#